data_f9f407fa53727d1bb6287ecf28ac19b1
#
_entry.id   f9f407fa53727d1bb6287ecf28ac19b1
#
_cell.length_a   1.000
_cell.length_b   1.000
_cell.length_c   1.000
_cell.angle_alpha   90.00
_cell.angle_beta   90.00
_cell.angle_gamma   90.00
#
_symmetry.space_group_name_H-M   'P 1'
#
loop_
_entity.id
_entity.type
_entity.pdbx_description
1 polymer ?
#
loop_
_entity_poly.entity_id
_entity_poly.type
_entity_poly.pdbx_seq_one_letter_code
_entity_poly.pdbx_strand_id
1 'polypeptide(L)'
;GKPSDDILKTTFKDKEICFIPRHGRGHFISPSKINFRANIDALKQLGVTDIVSVSAVGSLKESLSPGKFVIVDQFIDRTFSRNKTFFDEDIVAHVSMAYPTSNGLMNACEEAIKREKIDYQRNGTYVVMEGPQFSTLAESNLYRTWKADVIGMTNMPEAKLAREAEIRYASVSMVTDYDCWHPDHENVDVEQVIKVLLTNAVKAKNMIKNLIENFESHIDPKDPTTNCLDVAIITAPEKRTQKTKDKLKNIASRVLNK
;
A
#
# COMPACT_ATOMS: atom_id res chain seq x y z
N GLY A 1 -13.20 -5.32 -13.42
CA GLY A 1 -12.23 -4.81 -14.41
C GLY A 1 -10.99 -5.70 -14.44
N LYS A 2 -10.01 -5.33 -15.27
CA LYS A 2 -8.73 -6.07 -15.33
C LYS A 2 -7.73 -5.47 -14.32
N PRO A 3 -6.86 -6.30 -13.70
CA PRO A 3 -5.69 -5.81 -12.98
C PRO A 3 -4.77 -4.97 -13.85
N SER A 4 -3.83 -4.27 -13.20
CA SER A 4 -2.86 -3.38 -13.88
C SER A 4 -1.96 -4.12 -14.87
N ASP A 5 -1.67 -5.41 -14.58
CA ASP A 5 -0.84 -6.29 -15.39
C ASP A 5 -1.14 -7.74 -15.03
N ASP A 6 -0.52 -8.68 -15.72
CA ASP A 6 -0.53 -10.09 -15.34
C ASP A 6 0.12 -10.27 -13.96
N ILE A 7 -0.55 -11.01 -13.09
CA ILE A 7 0.01 -11.36 -11.79
C ILE A 7 0.98 -12.52 -11.96
N LEU A 8 2.23 -12.27 -11.61
CA LEU A 8 3.24 -13.32 -11.59
C LEU A 8 3.10 -14.13 -10.30
N LYS A 9 2.88 -15.44 -10.44
CA LYS A 9 2.83 -16.37 -9.31
C LYS A 9 4.06 -17.28 -9.33
N THR A 10 4.70 -17.43 -8.17
CA THR A 10 5.84 -18.32 -7.98
C THR A 10 5.82 -18.91 -6.58
N THR A 11 6.64 -19.96 -6.36
CA THR A 11 6.87 -20.54 -5.04
C THR A 11 8.34 -20.36 -4.67
N PHE A 12 8.59 -19.90 -3.46
CA PHE A 12 9.94 -19.76 -2.92
C PHE A 12 9.95 -20.17 -1.44
N LYS A 13 10.80 -21.14 -1.07
CA LYS A 13 10.86 -21.69 0.30
C LYS A 13 9.47 -22.12 0.81
N ASP A 14 8.76 -22.89 0.00
CA ASP A 14 7.40 -23.41 0.27
C ASP A 14 6.31 -22.35 0.48
N LYS A 15 6.60 -21.09 0.16
CA LYS A 15 5.65 -19.98 0.22
C LYS A 15 5.20 -19.59 -1.18
N GLU A 16 3.90 -19.47 -1.37
CA GLU A 16 3.34 -18.93 -2.60
C GLU A 16 3.43 -17.41 -2.60
N ILE A 17 3.94 -16.85 -3.70
CA ILE A 17 4.19 -15.42 -3.86
C ILE A 17 3.49 -14.95 -5.11
N CYS A 18 2.71 -13.87 -4.97
CA CYS A 18 2.11 -13.16 -6.08
C CYS A 18 2.76 -11.77 -6.21
N PHE A 19 3.16 -11.41 -7.42
CA PHE A 19 3.71 -10.08 -7.72
C PHE A 19 2.88 -9.38 -8.79
N ILE A 20 2.56 -8.12 -8.55
CA ILE A 20 1.87 -7.25 -9.51
C ILE A 20 2.56 -5.90 -9.62
N PRO A 21 2.99 -5.45 -10.82
CA PRO A 21 3.46 -4.10 -11.05
C PRO A 21 2.25 -3.17 -11.20
N ARG A 22 1.93 -2.37 -10.17
CA ARG A 22 0.69 -1.59 -10.14
C ARG A 22 0.58 -0.52 -11.25
N HIS A 23 1.69 -0.06 -11.78
CA HIS A 23 1.75 0.85 -12.94
C HIS A 23 1.84 0.14 -14.29
N GLY A 24 1.76 -1.21 -14.30
CA GLY A 24 2.06 -2.03 -15.47
C GLY A 24 3.56 -2.08 -15.80
N ARG A 25 3.98 -3.10 -16.55
CA ARG A 25 5.37 -3.19 -17.05
C ARG A 25 5.65 -2.04 -18.01
N GLY A 26 6.72 -1.29 -17.76
CA GLY A 26 7.02 -0.08 -18.51
C GLY A 26 6.36 1.19 -17.98
N HIS A 27 5.66 1.12 -16.83
CA HIS A 27 5.08 2.27 -16.12
C HIS A 27 4.14 3.12 -16.99
N PHE A 28 3.19 2.47 -17.69
CA PHE A 28 2.27 3.14 -18.61
C PHE A 28 0.91 3.52 -17.98
N ILE A 29 0.65 3.10 -16.75
CA ILE A 29 -0.59 3.41 -16.03
C ILE A 29 -0.29 4.54 -15.02
N SER A 30 -0.91 5.70 -15.20
CA SER A 30 -0.81 6.80 -14.24
C SER A 30 -1.45 6.45 -12.89
N PRO A 31 -1.07 7.10 -11.78
CA PRO A 31 -1.53 6.73 -10.43
C PRO A 31 -3.04 6.60 -10.30
N SER A 32 -3.80 7.56 -10.82
CA SER A 32 -5.27 7.56 -10.70
C SER A 32 -5.99 6.70 -11.74
N LYS A 33 -5.26 6.10 -12.69
CA LYS A 33 -5.78 5.11 -13.63
C LYS A 33 -5.49 3.66 -13.22
N ILE A 34 -4.75 3.46 -12.14
CA ILE A 34 -4.57 2.12 -11.56
C ILE A 34 -5.93 1.57 -11.15
N ASN A 35 -6.25 0.35 -11.59
CA ASN A 35 -7.45 -0.33 -11.16
C ASN A 35 -7.21 -1.04 -9.81
N PHE A 36 -7.13 -0.25 -8.74
CA PHE A 36 -6.84 -0.77 -7.40
C PHE A 36 -7.82 -1.86 -6.95
N ARG A 37 -9.13 -1.71 -7.26
CA ARG A 37 -10.13 -2.73 -6.94
C ARG A 37 -9.84 -4.05 -7.64
N ALA A 38 -9.54 -4.02 -8.94
CA ALA A 38 -9.22 -5.24 -9.66
C ALA A 38 -7.92 -5.89 -9.18
N ASN A 39 -6.91 -5.09 -8.82
CA ASN A 39 -5.65 -5.60 -8.27
C ASN A 39 -5.89 -6.35 -6.95
N ILE A 40 -6.60 -5.74 -6.00
CA ILE A 40 -6.87 -6.34 -4.69
C ILE A 40 -7.81 -7.55 -4.82
N ASP A 41 -8.86 -7.46 -5.64
CA ASP A 41 -9.79 -8.59 -5.87
C ASP A 41 -9.07 -9.79 -6.49
N ALA A 42 -8.21 -9.57 -7.47
CA ALA A 42 -7.43 -10.64 -8.10
C ALA A 42 -6.44 -11.29 -7.12
N LEU A 43 -5.76 -10.50 -6.28
CA LEU A 43 -4.91 -11.03 -5.20
C LEU A 43 -5.73 -11.85 -4.19
N LYS A 44 -6.92 -11.39 -3.81
CA LYS A 44 -7.82 -12.12 -2.93
C LYS A 44 -8.27 -13.45 -3.53
N GLN A 45 -8.61 -13.48 -4.83
CA GLN A 45 -8.94 -14.70 -5.55
C GLN A 45 -7.80 -15.74 -5.57
N LEU A 46 -6.55 -15.27 -5.59
CA LEU A 46 -5.36 -16.11 -5.53
C LEU A 46 -5.01 -16.57 -4.10
N GLY A 47 -5.83 -16.23 -3.11
CA GLY A 47 -5.61 -16.64 -1.72
C GLY A 47 -4.58 -15.80 -0.96
N VAL A 48 -4.20 -14.64 -1.47
CA VAL A 48 -3.25 -13.75 -0.79
C VAL A 48 -3.83 -13.28 0.55
N THR A 49 -3.05 -13.44 1.60
CA THR A 49 -3.38 -13.05 2.98
C THR A 49 -2.60 -11.83 3.45
N ASP A 50 -1.48 -11.53 2.79
CA ASP A 50 -0.54 -10.48 3.16
C ASP A 50 -0.06 -9.71 1.93
N ILE A 51 -0.07 -8.39 1.99
CA ILE A 51 0.46 -7.52 0.95
C ILE A 51 1.58 -6.67 1.53
N VAL A 52 2.76 -6.76 0.93
CA VAL A 52 3.86 -5.82 1.16
C VAL A 52 3.96 -4.91 -0.06
N SER A 53 3.58 -3.66 0.12
CA SER A 53 3.70 -2.62 -0.89
C SER A 53 5.07 -1.97 -0.81
N VAL A 54 5.76 -1.92 -1.95
CA VAL A 54 7.04 -1.20 -2.06
C VAL A 54 6.87 -0.05 -3.03
N SER A 55 7.23 1.16 -2.61
CA SER A 55 7.04 2.39 -3.42
C SER A 55 8.23 3.35 -3.29
N ALA A 56 8.51 4.09 -4.36
CA ALA A 56 9.33 5.29 -4.31
C ALA A 56 8.54 6.45 -3.74
N VAL A 57 9.17 7.29 -2.90
CA VAL A 57 8.54 8.44 -2.23
C VAL A 57 9.50 9.60 -2.11
N GLY A 58 8.93 10.81 -2.10
CA GLY A 58 9.64 12.01 -1.65
C GLY A 58 9.67 12.09 -0.12
N SER A 59 10.70 12.68 0.44
CA SER A 59 10.83 12.97 1.87
C SER A 59 10.28 14.34 2.21
N LEU A 60 9.56 14.43 3.32
CA LEU A 60 9.09 15.69 3.92
C LEU A 60 9.90 16.07 5.18
N LYS A 61 10.96 15.32 5.49
CA LYS A 61 11.83 15.50 6.66
C LYS A 61 13.31 15.46 6.31
N GLU A 62 14.09 16.33 6.92
CA GLU A 62 15.54 16.38 6.78
C GLU A 62 16.23 15.06 7.14
N SER A 63 15.76 14.39 8.18
CA SER A 63 16.33 13.13 8.66
C SER A 63 16.08 11.92 7.76
N LEU A 64 15.24 12.06 6.75
CA LEU A 64 14.87 11.01 5.81
C LEU A 64 15.52 11.25 4.45
N SER A 65 16.84 11.07 4.38
CA SER A 65 17.63 11.28 3.17
C SER A 65 17.30 10.24 2.07
N PRO A 66 17.52 10.59 0.79
CA PRO A 66 17.44 9.64 -0.32
C PRO A 66 18.27 8.38 -0.05
N GLY A 67 17.70 7.22 -0.34
CA GLY A 67 18.27 5.91 -0.06
C GLY A 67 17.86 5.28 1.28
N LYS A 68 17.22 6.05 2.17
CA LYS A 68 16.59 5.55 3.42
C LYS A 68 15.24 4.91 3.13
N PHE A 69 14.88 3.90 3.91
CA PHE A 69 13.56 3.27 3.84
C PHE A 69 12.68 3.71 5.01
N VAL A 70 11.37 3.76 4.80
CA VAL A 70 10.39 4.09 5.83
C VAL A 70 9.32 2.99 5.86
N ILE A 71 9.15 2.35 7.02
CA ILE A 71 8.03 1.46 7.27
C ILE A 71 6.85 2.33 7.72
N VAL A 72 5.87 2.45 6.85
CA VAL A 72 4.73 3.35 7.04
C VAL A 72 3.68 2.71 7.95
N ASP A 73 3.18 3.46 8.93
CA ASP A 73 2.11 3.02 9.82
C ASP A 73 0.84 3.88 9.72
N GLN A 74 0.94 5.09 9.13
CA GLN A 74 -0.19 6.00 8.97
C GLN A 74 -0.26 6.63 7.58
N PHE A 75 -1.48 6.97 7.15
CA PHE A 75 -1.72 7.61 5.87
C PHE A 75 -2.61 8.85 6.00
N ILE A 76 -2.28 9.87 5.19
CA ILE A 76 -3.16 11.01 4.91
C ILE A 76 -3.58 10.90 3.44
N ASP A 77 -4.84 10.58 3.18
CA ASP A 77 -5.37 10.37 1.83
C ASP A 77 -5.82 11.70 1.21
N ARG A 78 -5.04 12.22 0.27
CA ARG A 78 -5.35 13.43 -0.52
C ARG A 78 -5.80 13.10 -1.94
N THR A 79 -6.10 11.83 -2.22
CA THR A 79 -6.66 11.44 -3.52
C THR A 79 -8.16 11.78 -3.60
N PHE A 80 -8.68 12.08 -4.79
CA PHE A 80 -10.07 12.51 -4.96
C PHE A 80 -10.80 11.89 -6.16
N SER A 81 -10.09 11.34 -7.15
CA SER A 81 -10.70 10.78 -8.37
C SER A 81 -10.72 9.25 -8.43
N ARG A 82 -10.41 8.57 -7.31
CA ARG A 82 -10.25 7.11 -7.23
C ARG A 82 -11.44 6.43 -6.57
N ASN A 83 -11.78 5.24 -7.05
CA ASN A 83 -12.72 4.37 -6.34
C ASN A 83 -12.04 3.80 -5.08
N LYS A 84 -12.58 4.13 -3.91
CA LYS A 84 -11.92 3.89 -2.61
C LYS A 84 -12.52 2.76 -1.80
N THR A 85 -13.55 2.08 -2.29
CA THR A 85 -14.26 1.01 -1.58
C THR A 85 -14.80 -0.03 -2.55
N PHE A 86 -14.98 -1.25 -2.07
CA PHE A 86 -15.76 -2.29 -2.73
C PHE A 86 -17.26 -2.19 -2.43
N PHE A 87 -17.62 -1.46 -1.36
CA PHE A 87 -18.97 -1.36 -0.83
C PHE A 87 -19.62 -0.02 -1.22
N ASP A 88 -19.74 0.26 -2.51
CA ASP A 88 -20.20 1.53 -3.09
C ASP A 88 -21.55 1.46 -3.82
N GLU A 89 -22.24 0.31 -3.75
CA GLU A 89 -23.59 0.15 -4.30
C GLU A 89 -24.65 0.01 -3.18
N ASP A 90 -25.38 -1.10 -3.14
CA ASP A 90 -26.45 -1.34 -2.17
C ASP A 90 -26.00 -2.11 -0.89
N ILE A 91 -24.71 -2.31 -0.71
CA ILE A 91 -24.12 -2.82 0.52
C ILE A 91 -23.05 -1.84 0.99
N VAL A 92 -23.21 -1.35 2.23
CA VAL A 92 -22.30 -0.37 2.84
C VAL A 92 -21.57 -1.02 4.02
N ALA A 93 -20.24 -0.88 4.04
CA ALA A 93 -19.41 -1.32 5.14
C ALA A 93 -18.50 -0.17 5.64
N HIS A 94 -18.37 -0.04 6.96
CA HIS A 94 -17.48 0.92 7.61
C HIS A 94 -16.36 0.19 8.34
N VAL A 95 -15.29 -0.14 7.62
CA VAL A 95 -14.10 -0.76 8.23
C VAL A 95 -13.27 0.27 8.98
N SER A 96 -12.74 -0.12 10.13
CA SER A 96 -11.84 0.76 10.89
C SER A 96 -10.50 0.91 10.19
N MET A 97 -10.03 2.16 10.07
CA MET A 97 -8.75 2.54 9.47
C MET A 97 -7.83 3.29 10.45
N ALA A 98 -8.13 3.28 11.76
CA ALA A 98 -7.28 3.93 12.76
C ALA A 98 -5.84 3.37 12.76
N TYR A 99 -5.71 2.08 12.52
CA TYR A 99 -4.43 1.39 12.34
C TYR A 99 -4.46 0.68 10.98
N PRO A 100 -4.06 1.38 9.89
CA PRO A 100 -4.25 0.91 8.52
C PRO A 100 -3.32 -0.23 8.11
N THR A 101 -2.24 -0.46 8.85
CA THR A 101 -1.21 -1.46 8.57
C THR A 101 -1.20 -2.57 9.62
N SER A 102 -0.75 -3.76 9.23
CA SER A 102 -0.56 -4.89 10.15
C SER A 102 0.77 -4.77 10.87
N ASN A 103 0.73 -4.68 12.21
CA ASN A 103 1.95 -4.56 13.00
C ASN A 103 2.85 -5.81 12.88
N GLY A 104 2.25 -6.99 12.81
CA GLY A 104 2.99 -8.24 12.61
C GLY A 104 3.75 -8.25 11.27
N LEU A 105 3.08 -7.82 10.19
CA LEU A 105 3.71 -7.74 8.87
C LEU A 105 4.78 -6.63 8.81
N MET A 106 4.56 -5.49 9.49
CA MET A 106 5.57 -4.44 9.63
C MET A 106 6.80 -4.92 10.39
N ASN A 107 6.65 -5.73 11.45
CA ASN A 107 7.76 -6.33 12.19
C ASN A 107 8.59 -7.25 11.28
N ALA A 108 7.94 -8.08 10.48
CA ALA A 108 8.63 -8.95 9.52
C ALA A 108 9.42 -8.14 8.48
N CYS A 109 8.85 -7.04 7.96
CA CYS A 109 9.55 -6.12 7.07
C CYS A 109 10.76 -5.48 7.76
N GLU A 110 10.61 -5.04 9.01
CA GLU A 110 11.69 -4.43 9.79
C GLU A 110 12.86 -5.38 10.01
N GLU A 111 12.59 -6.63 10.37
CA GLU A 111 13.64 -7.65 10.52
C GLU A 111 14.38 -7.92 9.21
N ALA A 112 13.67 -7.96 8.08
CA ALA A 112 14.30 -8.11 6.77
C ALA A 112 15.19 -6.91 6.42
N ILE A 113 14.74 -5.68 6.71
CA ILE A 113 15.50 -4.44 6.52
C ILE A 113 16.78 -4.45 7.36
N LYS A 114 16.67 -4.83 8.65
CA LYS A 114 17.84 -4.94 9.56
C LYS A 114 18.88 -5.94 9.08
N ARG A 115 18.45 -7.12 8.61
CA ARG A 115 19.35 -8.16 8.10
C ARG A 115 20.10 -7.69 6.85
N GLU A 116 19.45 -6.91 5.99
CA GLU A 116 20.07 -6.30 4.80
C GLU A 116 20.86 -5.03 5.11
N LYS A 117 20.91 -4.59 6.40
CA LYS A 117 21.62 -3.38 6.86
C LYS A 117 21.20 -2.12 6.09
N ILE A 118 19.92 -2.04 5.74
CA ILE A 118 19.35 -0.87 5.09
C ILE A 118 19.06 0.19 6.16
N ASP A 119 19.45 1.43 5.92
CA ASP A 119 19.06 2.55 6.80
C ASP A 119 17.55 2.82 6.68
N TYR A 120 16.86 2.93 7.81
CA TYR A 120 15.41 3.03 7.82
C TYR A 120 14.87 3.82 9.01
N GLN A 121 13.61 4.26 8.87
CA GLN A 121 12.77 4.71 9.97
C GLN A 121 11.58 3.75 10.13
N ARG A 122 11.32 3.33 11.37
CA ARG A 122 10.08 2.65 11.77
C ARG A 122 9.05 3.69 12.14
N ASN A 123 7.84 3.48 11.68
CA ASN A 123 6.69 4.37 11.79
C ASN A 123 6.88 5.69 11.04
N GLY A 124 5.98 5.92 10.10
CA GLY A 124 5.98 7.13 9.31
C GLY A 124 4.61 7.42 8.72
N THR A 125 4.22 8.69 8.72
CA THR A 125 3.00 9.15 8.08
C THR A 125 3.24 9.46 6.61
N TYR A 126 2.49 8.79 5.75
CA TYR A 126 2.57 8.93 4.30
C TYR A 126 1.40 9.77 3.77
N VAL A 127 1.66 10.93 3.19
CA VAL A 127 0.67 11.67 2.41
C VAL A 127 0.55 11.06 1.02
N VAL A 128 -0.64 10.61 0.66
CA VAL A 128 -0.92 10.08 -0.67
C VAL A 128 -1.61 11.15 -1.50
N MET A 129 -0.87 11.75 -2.43
CA MET A 129 -1.38 12.77 -3.36
C MET A 129 -1.99 12.12 -4.60
N GLU A 130 -2.80 12.89 -5.35
CA GLU A 130 -3.43 12.39 -6.57
C GLU A 130 -2.42 12.08 -7.68
N GLY A 131 -1.46 12.99 -7.93
CA GLY A 131 -0.57 12.94 -9.09
C GLY A 131 -1.31 13.11 -10.44
N PRO A 132 -0.66 12.89 -11.60
CA PRO A 132 0.74 12.45 -11.73
C PRO A 132 1.79 13.56 -11.55
N GLN A 133 1.38 14.83 -11.45
CA GLN A 133 2.31 15.92 -11.15
C GLN A 133 2.83 15.80 -9.72
N PHE A 134 4.05 16.29 -9.48
CA PHE A 134 4.59 16.46 -8.14
C PHE A 134 3.94 17.64 -7.42
N SER A 135 4.19 17.76 -6.13
CA SER A 135 3.68 18.85 -5.29
C SER A 135 4.18 20.22 -5.76
N THR A 136 3.34 21.22 -5.61
CA THR A 136 3.82 22.61 -5.54
C THR A 136 4.59 22.82 -4.23
N LEU A 137 5.47 23.82 -4.17
CA LEU A 137 6.18 24.19 -2.94
C LEU A 137 5.22 24.52 -1.79
N ALA A 138 4.08 25.14 -2.09
CA ALA A 138 3.06 25.45 -1.10
C ALA A 138 2.40 24.19 -0.52
N GLU A 139 2.10 23.21 -1.36
CA GLU A 139 1.57 21.90 -0.92
C GLU A 139 2.59 21.13 -0.08
N SER A 140 3.84 21.07 -0.52
CA SER A 140 4.92 20.42 0.20
C SER A 140 5.10 21.01 1.59
N ASN A 141 5.16 22.33 1.70
CA ASN A 141 5.23 23.05 2.98
C ASN A 141 4.00 22.77 3.85
N LEU A 142 2.79 22.74 3.28
CA LEU A 142 1.56 22.41 4.01
C LEU A 142 1.64 20.98 4.59
N TYR A 143 2.05 19.98 3.82
CA TYR A 143 2.16 18.60 4.28
C TYR A 143 3.20 18.44 5.40
N ARG A 144 4.28 19.23 5.37
CA ARG A 144 5.26 19.31 6.46
C ARG A 144 4.64 19.86 7.76
N THR A 145 3.74 20.86 7.68
CA THR A 145 3.02 21.32 8.87
C THR A 145 2.10 20.26 9.48
N TRP A 146 1.61 19.31 8.68
CA TRP A 146 0.85 18.14 9.15
C TRP A 146 1.72 17.06 9.77
N LYS A 147 3.03 17.29 9.85
CA LYS A 147 4.03 16.35 10.36
C LYS A 147 4.07 15.03 9.57
N ALA A 148 3.76 15.09 8.28
CA ALA A 148 3.94 13.96 7.39
C ALA A 148 5.45 13.68 7.19
N ASP A 149 5.78 12.41 7.03
CA ASP A 149 7.16 11.94 6.87
C ASP A 149 7.55 11.82 5.40
N VAL A 150 6.68 11.22 4.61
CA VAL A 150 6.92 10.94 3.19
C VAL A 150 5.69 11.24 2.34
N ILE A 151 5.91 11.42 1.05
CA ILE A 151 4.87 11.71 0.07
C ILE A 151 4.99 10.81 -1.16
N GLY A 152 3.88 10.34 -1.67
CA GLY A 152 3.81 9.57 -2.90
C GLY A 152 2.39 9.46 -3.42
N MET A 153 2.12 8.51 -4.34
CA MET A 153 0.88 8.56 -5.13
C MET A 153 0.03 7.28 -5.09
N THR A 154 0.47 6.17 -4.44
CA THR A 154 -0.12 4.86 -4.75
C THR A 154 -0.69 4.07 -3.59
N ASN A 155 -0.35 4.39 -2.34
CA ASN A 155 -0.79 3.59 -1.20
C ASN A 155 -2.27 3.78 -0.82
N MET A 156 -2.91 4.82 -1.34
CA MET A 156 -4.36 5.00 -1.25
C MET A 156 -5.00 5.04 -2.65
N PRO A 157 -6.04 4.31 -2.85
CA PRO A 157 -6.87 3.55 -1.89
C PRO A 157 -6.40 2.10 -1.64
N GLU A 158 -5.20 1.69 -2.08
CA GLU A 158 -4.71 0.31 -1.99
C GLU A 158 -4.86 -0.26 -0.56
N ALA A 159 -4.38 0.47 0.46
CA ALA A 159 -4.49 0.03 1.85
C ALA A 159 -5.95 -0.07 2.35
N LYS A 160 -6.83 0.84 1.93
CA LYS A 160 -8.27 0.79 2.26
C LYS A 160 -8.92 -0.46 1.68
N LEU A 161 -8.63 -0.75 0.41
CA LEU A 161 -9.19 -1.90 -0.30
C LEU A 161 -8.62 -3.22 0.24
N ALA A 162 -7.34 -3.25 0.60
CA ALA A 162 -6.74 -4.40 1.29
C ALA A 162 -7.45 -4.68 2.63
N ARG A 163 -7.75 -3.63 3.42
CA ARG A 163 -8.50 -3.74 4.67
C ARG A 163 -9.91 -4.30 4.42
N GLU A 164 -10.65 -3.78 3.46
CA GLU A 164 -11.98 -4.28 3.11
C GLU A 164 -11.97 -5.73 2.59
N ALA A 165 -10.86 -6.15 1.97
CA ALA A 165 -10.65 -7.53 1.55
C ALA A 165 -10.11 -8.45 2.66
N GLU A 166 -9.96 -7.93 3.89
CA GLU A 166 -9.35 -8.66 5.01
C GLU A 166 -7.97 -9.23 4.67
N ILE A 167 -7.17 -8.44 3.94
CA ILE A 167 -5.77 -8.74 3.61
C ILE A 167 -4.88 -7.83 4.45
N ARG A 168 -3.95 -8.39 5.22
CA ARG A 168 -2.99 -7.62 6.00
C ARG A 168 -2.08 -6.82 5.07
N TYR A 169 -1.81 -5.59 5.44
CA TYR A 169 -1.06 -4.66 4.59
C TYR A 169 0.11 -4.04 5.35
N ALA A 170 1.26 -3.99 4.71
CA ALA A 170 2.40 -3.19 5.13
C ALA A 170 2.95 -2.40 3.94
N SER A 171 3.50 -1.23 4.21
CA SER A 171 4.14 -0.40 3.20
C SER A 171 5.57 -0.10 3.59
N VAL A 172 6.50 -0.41 2.68
CA VAL A 172 7.90 -0.02 2.76
C VAL A 172 8.16 1.01 1.68
N SER A 173 8.38 2.24 2.10
CA SER A 173 8.61 3.39 1.22
C SER A 173 10.10 3.66 1.09
N MET A 174 10.58 3.78 -0.14
CA MET A 174 12.00 4.03 -0.46
C MET A 174 12.15 5.50 -0.82
N VAL A 175 12.85 6.26 -0.01
CA VAL A 175 13.08 7.69 -0.25
C VAL A 175 13.97 7.87 -1.47
N THR A 176 13.51 8.66 -2.44
CA THR A 176 14.25 8.98 -3.68
C THR A 176 14.73 10.42 -3.74
N ASP A 177 14.03 11.33 -3.08
CA ASP A 177 14.24 12.78 -3.12
C ASP A 177 13.65 13.46 -1.87
N TYR A 178 13.84 14.77 -1.76
CA TYR A 178 13.26 15.61 -0.68
C TYR A 178 11.99 16.37 -1.13
N ASP A 179 11.22 15.82 -2.07
CA ASP A 179 10.13 16.56 -2.69
C ASP A 179 10.65 17.91 -3.22
N CYS A 180 9.89 19.01 -3.15
CA CYS A 180 10.34 20.31 -3.66
C CYS A 180 10.63 21.37 -2.57
N TRP A 181 10.67 20.97 -1.30
CA TRP A 181 10.79 21.90 -0.16
C TRP A 181 12.24 22.19 0.27
N HIS A 182 13.18 21.30 -0.05
CA HIS A 182 14.55 21.40 0.48
C HIS A 182 15.37 22.46 -0.25
N PRO A 183 15.95 23.46 0.45
CA PRO A 183 16.58 24.60 -0.19
C PRO A 183 17.88 24.25 -0.94
N ASP A 184 18.61 23.22 -0.47
CA ASP A 184 19.91 22.83 -1.00
C ASP A 184 19.83 21.69 -2.05
N HIS A 185 18.61 21.20 -2.31
CA HIS A 185 18.35 20.22 -3.35
C HIS A 185 17.51 20.84 -4.45
N GLU A 186 17.90 20.61 -5.69
CA GLU A 186 17.13 21.05 -6.85
C GLU A 186 15.71 20.46 -6.81
N ASN A 187 14.77 21.12 -7.49
CA ASN A 187 13.42 20.61 -7.67
C ASN A 187 13.47 19.16 -8.17
N VAL A 188 12.45 18.36 -7.79
CA VAL A 188 12.38 16.94 -8.15
C VAL A 188 12.66 16.73 -9.62
N ASP A 189 13.86 16.21 -9.92
CA ASP A 189 14.26 15.84 -11.27
C ASP A 189 14.07 14.34 -11.47
N VAL A 190 13.31 13.99 -12.50
CA VAL A 190 12.95 12.59 -12.82
C VAL A 190 14.19 11.73 -13.04
N GLU A 191 15.26 12.26 -13.63
CA GLU A 191 16.49 11.51 -13.89
C GLU A 191 17.22 11.15 -12.60
N GLN A 192 17.33 12.10 -11.66
CA GLN A 192 17.91 11.85 -10.33
C GLN A 192 17.07 10.85 -9.52
N VAL A 193 15.75 11.02 -9.53
CA VAL A 193 14.82 10.08 -8.90
C VAL A 193 15.01 8.66 -9.43
N ILE A 194 15.11 8.47 -10.75
CA ILE A 194 15.34 7.17 -11.37
C ILE A 194 16.67 6.55 -10.92
N LYS A 195 17.74 7.35 -10.86
CA LYS A 195 19.07 6.86 -10.42
C LYS A 195 19.03 6.32 -8.99
N VAL A 196 18.41 7.05 -8.06
CA VAL A 196 18.25 6.60 -6.67
C VAL A 196 17.31 5.42 -6.59
N LEU A 197 16.21 5.44 -7.37
CA LEU A 197 15.24 4.35 -7.44
C LEU A 197 15.89 3.02 -7.87
N LEU A 198 16.77 3.03 -8.87
CA LEU A 198 17.44 1.81 -9.32
C LEU A 198 18.34 1.22 -8.22
N THR A 199 19.05 2.06 -7.47
CA THR A 199 19.84 1.63 -6.30
C THR A 199 18.93 1.07 -5.20
N ASN A 200 17.84 1.77 -4.89
CA ASN A 200 16.88 1.34 -3.89
C ASN A 200 16.16 0.04 -4.30
N ALA A 201 15.90 -0.16 -5.59
CA ALA A 201 15.27 -1.39 -6.11
C ALA A 201 16.11 -2.64 -5.83
N VAL A 202 17.44 -2.54 -5.90
CA VAL A 202 18.35 -3.65 -5.55
C VAL A 202 18.21 -3.97 -4.06
N LYS A 203 18.25 -2.95 -3.19
CA LYS A 203 18.06 -3.12 -1.74
C LYS A 203 16.67 -3.73 -1.43
N ALA A 204 15.62 -3.22 -2.06
CA ALA A 204 14.27 -3.72 -1.88
C ALA A 204 14.12 -5.17 -2.32
N LYS A 205 14.72 -5.56 -3.44
CA LYS A 205 14.73 -6.95 -3.91
C LYS A 205 15.36 -7.88 -2.88
N ASN A 206 16.50 -7.51 -2.31
CA ASN A 206 17.17 -8.29 -1.28
C ASN A 206 16.33 -8.36 0.00
N MET A 207 15.76 -7.24 0.44
CA MET A 207 14.83 -7.17 1.57
C MET A 207 13.63 -8.11 1.38
N ILE A 208 12.97 -8.06 0.22
CA ILE A 208 11.82 -8.94 -0.07
C ILE A 208 12.24 -10.42 -0.07
N LYS A 209 13.39 -10.75 -0.67
CA LYS A 209 13.93 -12.11 -0.63
C LYS A 209 14.15 -12.57 0.81
N ASN A 210 14.79 -11.74 1.64
CA ASN A 210 15.05 -12.03 3.05
C ASN A 210 13.74 -12.15 3.84
N LEU A 211 12.79 -11.26 3.59
CA LEU A 211 11.45 -11.32 4.18
C LEU A 211 10.78 -12.67 3.88
N ILE A 212 10.73 -13.09 2.63
CA ILE A 212 10.07 -14.33 2.23
C ILE A 212 10.76 -15.54 2.86
N GLU A 213 12.10 -15.58 2.86
CA GLU A 213 12.87 -16.68 3.48
C GLU A 213 12.54 -16.87 4.96
N ASN A 214 12.36 -15.76 5.68
CA ASN A 214 12.20 -15.76 7.13
C ASN A 214 10.76 -15.44 7.59
N PHE A 215 9.81 -15.30 6.64
CA PHE A 215 8.44 -14.99 6.97
C PHE A 215 7.78 -16.17 7.68
N GLU A 216 7.49 -16.00 8.93
CA GLU A 216 6.58 -16.86 9.67
C GLU A 216 5.24 -16.12 9.75
N SER A 217 4.18 -16.77 9.28
CA SER A 217 2.83 -16.20 9.33
C SER A 217 2.33 -16.22 10.78
N HIS A 218 2.86 -15.31 11.59
CA HIS A 218 2.27 -15.03 12.90
C HIS A 218 1.01 -14.18 12.69
N ILE A 219 -0.11 -14.87 12.53
CA ILE A 219 -1.41 -14.21 12.57
C ILE A 219 -1.60 -13.78 14.02
N ASP A 220 -1.37 -12.50 14.30
CA ASP A 220 -1.84 -11.92 15.56
C ASP A 220 -3.37 -12.00 15.53
N PRO A 221 -4.01 -12.78 16.43
CA PRO A 221 -5.47 -12.84 16.51
C PRO A 221 -6.12 -11.47 16.77
N LYS A 222 -5.33 -10.51 17.25
CA LYS A 222 -5.75 -9.12 17.50
C LYS A 222 -5.51 -8.19 16.31
N ASP A 223 -4.95 -8.70 15.19
CA ASP A 223 -4.79 -7.88 13.99
C ASP A 223 -6.17 -7.43 13.52
N PRO A 224 -6.44 -6.10 13.47
CA PRO A 224 -7.75 -5.57 13.17
C PRO A 224 -8.20 -5.83 11.72
N THR A 225 -7.33 -6.41 10.90
CA THR A 225 -7.65 -6.72 9.50
C THR A 225 -8.43 -8.01 9.35
N THR A 226 -8.06 -9.06 10.10
CA THR A 226 -8.44 -10.45 9.80
C THR A 226 -9.96 -10.70 9.82
N ASN A 227 -10.70 -9.98 10.66
CA ASN A 227 -12.15 -10.13 10.82
C ASN A 227 -12.87 -8.78 10.82
N CYS A 228 -12.33 -7.79 10.11
CA CYS A 228 -12.86 -6.42 10.16
C CYS A 228 -14.28 -6.30 9.59
N LEU A 229 -14.70 -7.21 8.72
CA LEU A 229 -16.05 -7.22 8.15
C LEU A 229 -17.12 -7.80 9.06
N ASP A 230 -16.78 -8.49 10.17
CA ASP A 230 -17.77 -9.12 11.05
C ASP A 230 -18.80 -8.13 11.61
N VAL A 231 -18.36 -6.90 11.86
CA VAL A 231 -19.18 -5.82 12.42
C VAL A 231 -19.26 -4.57 11.53
N ALA A 232 -18.67 -4.61 10.34
CA ALA A 232 -18.54 -3.43 9.49
C ALA A 232 -19.75 -3.20 8.59
N ILE A 233 -20.47 -4.25 8.19
CA ILE A 233 -21.59 -4.14 7.23
C ILE A 233 -22.84 -3.67 7.96
N ILE A 234 -23.27 -2.43 7.67
CA ILE A 234 -24.43 -1.80 8.30
C ILE A 234 -25.73 -1.96 7.51
N THR A 235 -25.66 -2.31 6.23
CA THR A 235 -26.87 -2.50 5.41
C THR A 235 -27.68 -3.68 5.93
N ALA A 236 -28.97 -3.47 6.15
CA ALA A 236 -29.89 -4.49 6.60
C ALA A 236 -29.94 -5.68 5.60
N PRO A 237 -29.97 -6.93 6.06
CA PRO A 237 -29.88 -8.12 5.21
C PRO A 237 -30.85 -8.13 4.02
N GLU A 238 -32.10 -7.72 4.24
CA GLU A 238 -33.18 -7.67 3.25
C GLU A 238 -32.97 -6.61 2.15
N LYS A 239 -32.03 -5.69 2.34
CA LYS A 239 -31.65 -4.67 1.35
C LYS A 239 -30.47 -5.10 0.48
N ARG A 240 -29.77 -6.17 0.85
CA ARG A 240 -28.57 -6.66 0.14
C ARG A 240 -28.99 -7.46 -1.09
N THR A 241 -28.86 -6.89 -2.28
CA THR A 241 -29.25 -7.58 -3.51
C THR A 241 -28.32 -8.75 -3.83
N GLN A 242 -28.88 -9.79 -4.48
CA GLN A 242 -28.06 -10.93 -4.93
C GLN A 242 -26.99 -10.49 -5.91
N LYS A 243 -27.30 -9.54 -6.80
CA LYS A 243 -26.35 -8.96 -7.76
C LYS A 243 -25.10 -8.41 -7.06
N THR A 244 -25.27 -7.66 -5.96
CA THR A 244 -24.12 -7.09 -5.24
C THR A 244 -23.40 -8.14 -4.41
N LYS A 245 -24.11 -9.10 -3.81
CA LYS A 245 -23.46 -10.26 -3.17
C LYS A 245 -22.57 -11.02 -4.15
N ASP A 246 -23.02 -11.26 -5.37
CA ASP A 246 -22.24 -11.95 -6.41
C ASP A 246 -20.99 -11.14 -6.83
N LYS A 247 -21.10 -9.80 -6.91
CA LYS A 247 -19.95 -8.93 -7.15
C LYS A 247 -18.91 -8.98 -6.02
N LEU A 248 -19.38 -9.08 -4.79
CA LEU A 248 -18.55 -9.08 -3.59
C LEU A 248 -18.10 -10.48 -3.15
N LYS A 249 -18.41 -11.52 -3.93
CA LYS A 249 -18.19 -12.92 -3.53
C LYS A 249 -16.72 -13.20 -3.13
N ASN A 250 -15.75 -12.61 -3.80
CA ASN A 250 -14.33 -12.83 -3.46
C ASN A 250 -13.91 -12.04 -2.21
N ILE A 251 -14.51 -10.88 -2.01
CA ILE A 251 -14.13 -9.94 -0.94
C ILE A 251 -14.83 -10.29 0.38
N ALA A 252 -16.14 -10.57 0.34
CA ALA A 252 -16.97 -10.58 1.52
C ALA A 252 -17.87 -11.84 1.69
N SER A 253 -17.66 -12.91 0.91
CA SER A 253 -18.49 -14.14 1.03
C SER A 253 -18.50 -14.71 2.44
N ARG A 254 -17.42 -14.58 3.18
CA ARG A 254 -17.30 -15.04 4.57
C ARG A 254 -18.40 -14.47 5.48
N VAL A 255 -18.85 -13.25 5.23
CA VAL A 255 -19.84 -12.53 6.04
C VAL A 255 -21.20 -12.35 5.35
N LEU A 256 -21.25 -12.37 4.02
CA LEU A 256 -22.49 -12.16 3.26
C LEU A 256 -23.31 -13.44 3.03
N ASN A 257 -22.72 -14.61 3.25
CA ASN A 257 -23.38 -15.92 3.09
C ASN A 257 -23.83 -16.53 4.44
N LYS A 258 -23.76 -15.75 5.53
CA LYS A 258 -24.24 -16.13 6.87
C LYS A 258 -25.70 -15.84 7.06
#